data_e0b4894b90ec9caf2c691b98ae56efb9
#
_entry.id   e0b4894b90ec9caf2c691b98ae56efb9
#
_cell.length_a   1.000
_cell.length_b   1.000
_cell.length_c   1.000
_cell.angle_alpha   90.00
_cell.angle_beta   90.00
_cell.angle_gamma   90.00
#
_symmetry.space_group_name_H-M   'P 1'
#
loop_
_entity.id
_entity.type
_entity.pdbx_description
1 polymer ?
#
loop_
_entity_poly.entity_id
_entity_poly.type
_entity_poly.pdbx_seq_one_letter_code
_entity_poly.pdbx_strand_id
1 'polypeptide(L)'
;MQRWAPHLLGLVTPLVAIFGVIMGGWWSASVIVLLLGLYPLLDILFGDDASVGRVNKGRAFDIILHLHGLLVPIAVMILLWQIHVTGWNQFMALGAVSIGFSSGASGIVTAHELGHRRPRSFSWWLARLDLLCVMYLHFTVEHNHTH
;
A
#
# COMPACT_ATOMS: atom_id res chain seq x y z
N MET A 1 -18.22 3.43 19.87
CA MET A 1 -18.40 3.30 18.41
C MET A 1 -17.05 2.96 17.81
N GLN A 2 -16.99 1.94 16.96
CA GLN A 2 -15.73 1.59 16.26
C GLN A 2 -15.44 2.69 15.23
N ARG A 3 -14.30 3.37 15.37
CA ARG A 3 -13.87 4.40 14.42
C ARG A 3 -13.09 3.75 13.25
N TRP A 4 -13.80 3.18 12.29
CA TRP A 4 -13.21 2.60 11.09
C TRP A 4 -12.84 3.66 10.03
N ALA A 5 -13.49 4.83 10.06
CA ALA A 5 -13.29 5.88 9.06
C ALA A 5 -11.83 6.37 8.90
N PRO A 6 -11.04 6.57 9.98
CA PRO A 6 -9.63 6.94 9.83
C PRO A 6 -8.80 5.92 9.06
N HIS A 7 -9.15 4.63 9.11
CA HIS A 7 -8.42 3.58 8.38
C HIS A 7 -8.59 3.66 6.86
N LEU A 8 -9.61 4.39 6.37
CA LEU A 8 -9.74 4.71 4.94
C LEU A 8 -8.58 5.57 4.44
N LEU A 9 -7.94 6.36 5.30
CA LEU A 9 -6.76 7.14 4.93
C LEU A 9 -5.61 6.24 4.45
N GLY A 10 -5.54 4.99 4.92
CA GLY A 10 -4.57 4.02 4.40
C GLY A 10 -4.72 3.73 2.91
N LEU A 11 -5.92 3.90 2.33
CA LEU A 11 -6.15 3.70 0.90
C LEU A 11 -5.65 4.87 0.05
N VAL A 12 -5.42 6.04 0.65
CA VAL A 12 -5.04 7.27 -0.09
C VAL A 12 -3.71 7.06 -0.82
N THR A 13 -2.71 6.50 -0.15
CA THR A 13 -1.37 6.33 -0.72
C THR A 13 -1.36 5.46 -1.99
N PRO A 14 -1.93 4.23 -2.01
CA PRO A 14 -1.97 3.43 -3.23
C PRO A 14 -2.88 4.02 -4.30
N LEU A 15 -3.97 4.72 -3.94
CA LEU A 15 -4.83 5.41 -4.91
C LEU A 15 -4.10 6.58 -5.58
N VAL A 16 -3.33 7.36 -4.81
CA VAL A 16 -2.48 8.44 -5.34
C VAL A 16 -1.38 7.87 -6.24
N ALA A 17 -0.81 6.71 -5.90
CA ALA A 17 0.16 6.04 -6.76
C ALA A 17 -0.44 5.65 -8.11
N ILE A 18 -1.60 5.02 -8.10
CA ILE A 18 -2.34 4.64 -9.33
C ILE A 18 -2.67 5.87 -10.17
N PHE A 19 -3.26 6.89 -9.54
CA PHE A 19 -3.60 8.15 -10.22
C PHE A 19 -2.36 8.79 -10.85
N GLY A 20 -1.26 8.90 -10.10
CA GLY A 20 -0.03 9.51 -10.58
C GLY A 20 0.56 8.81 -11.80
N VAL A 21 0.54 7.48 -11.81
CA VAL A 21 1.02 6.68 -12.95
C VAL A 21 0.12 6.82 -14.17
N ILE A 22 -1.21 6.86 -13.98
CA ILE A 22 -2.18 7.04 -15.08
C ILE A 22 -2.02 8.44 -15.72
N MET A 23 -1.89 9.47 -14.91
CA MET A 23 -1.72 10.85 -15.40
C MET A 23 -0.36 11.06 -16.05
N GLY A 24 0.66 10.30 -15.64
CA GLY A 24 2.01 10.39 -16.20
C GLY A 24 2.73 11.71 -15.88
N GLY A 25 3.89 11.94 -16.51
CA GLY A 25 4.67 13.14 -16.30
C GLY A 25 5.05 13.32 -14.81
N TRP A 26 5.04 14.54 -14.31
CA TRP A 26 5.38 14.85 -12.92
C TRP A 26 4.38 14.30 -11.89
N TRP A 27 3.15 13.95 -12.30
CA TRP A 27 2.18 13.30 -11.43
C TRP A 27 2.67 11.94 -10.92
N SER A 28 3.58 11.29 -11.66
CA SER A 28 4.22 10.04 -11.21
C SER A 28 5.00 10.20 -9.90
N ALA A 29 5.37 11.42 -9.49
CA ALA A 29 6.01 11.72 -8.21
C ALA A 29 5.05 11.97 -7.04
N SER A 30 3.74 11.94 -7.27
CA SER A 30 2.73 12.37 -6.28
C SER A 30 2.83 11.65 -4.93
N VAL A 31 3.15 10.36 -4.92
CA VAL A 31 3.34 9.60 -3.66
C VAL A 31 4.60 10.06 -2.91
N ILE A 32 5.67 10.38 -3.62
CA ILE A 32 6.90 10.88 -3.01
C ILE A 32 6.60 12.21 -2.28
N VAL A 33 5.89 13.12 -2.95
CA VAL A 33 5.45 14.39 -2.36
C VAL A 33 4.51 14.16 -1.17
N LEU A 34 3.59 13.20 -1.29
CA LEU A 34 2.66 12.86 -0.23
C LEU A 34 3.39 12.33 1.02
N LEU A 35 4.25 11.31 0.86
CA LEU A 35 4.90 10.62 1.97
C LEU A 35 6.06 11.40 2.58
N LEU A 36 6.86 12.08 1.77
CA LEU A 36 8.04 12.80 2.25
C LEU A 36 7.78 14.30 2.49
N GLY A 37 6.66 14.82 2.00
CA GLY A 37 6.28 16.24 2.17
C GLY A 37 5.03 16.38 3.03
N LEU A 38 3.87 16.01 2.48
CA LEU A 38 2.59 16.31 3.10
C LEU A 38 2.39 15.58 4.44
N TYR A 39 2.69 14.27 4.53
CA TYR A 39 2.46 13.52 5.77
C TYR A 39 3.33 14.03 6.92
N PRO A 40 4.65 14.24 6.79
CA PRO A 40 5.45 14.85 7.85
C PRO A 40 4.98 16.26 8.23
N LEU A 41 4.53 17.05 7.25
CA LEU A 41 4.00 18.39 7.54
C LEU A 41 2.71 18.32 8.37
N LEU A 42 1.79 17.40 8.02
CA LEU A 42 0.55 17.19 8.77
C LEU A 42 0.86 16.67 10.19
N ASP A 43 1.82 15.77 10.33
CA ASP A 43 2.26 15.25 11.62
C ASP A 43 2.80 16.37 12.54
N ILE A 44 3.61 17.26 12.00
CA ILE A 44 4.12 18.44 12.74
C ILE A 44 2.98 19.40 13.14
N LEU A 45 1.99 19.59 12.25
CA LEU A 45 0.89 20.55 12.47
C LEU A 45 -0.17 20.03 13.43
N PHE A 46 -0.49 18.74 13.41
CA PHE A 46 -1.58 18.15 14.18
C PHE A 46 -1.10 17.33 15.38
N GLY A 47 0.17 16.94 15.41
CA GLY A 47 0.77 16.15 16.48
C GLY A 47 0.20 14.73 16.58
N ASP A 48 0.59 14.03 17.64
CA ASP A 48 0.16 12.66 17.89
C ASP A 48 -1.27 12.59 18.41
N ASP A 49 -2.07 11.69 17.85
CA ASP A 49 -3.35 11.30 18.42
C ASP A 49 -3.12 10.36 19.63
N ALA A 50 -3.10 10.92 20.82
CA ALA A 50 -2.97 10.19 22.08
C ALA A 50 -4.20 9.29 22.40
N SER A 51 -5.25 9.31 21.60
CA SER A 51 -6.38 8.38 21.72
C SER A 51 -5.95 6.98 21.29
N VAL A 52 -5.30 6.24 22.19
CA VAL A 52 -4.90 4.83 21.96
C VAL A 52 -6.13 4.04 21.53
N GLY A 53 -6.20 3.74 20.25
CA GLY A 53 -7.30 2.99 19.67
C GLY A 53 -7.33 1.58 20.27
N ARG A 54 -8.49 1.20 20.83
CA ARG A 54 -8.75 -0.22 21.13
C ARG A 54 -8.62 -0.98 19.81
N VAL A 55 -8.00 -2.18 19.86
CA VAL A 55 -7.88 -3.08 18.72
C VAL A 55 -9.24 -3.22 18.03
N ASN A 56 -9.37 -2.61 16.89
CA ASN A 56 -10.61 -2.58 16.15
C ASN A 56 -10.72 -3.89 15.35
N LYS A 57 -11.65 -4.75 15.74
CA LYS A 57 -11.98 -5.99 15.02
C LYS A 57 -13.38 -5.82 14.40
N GLY A 58 -13.52 -6.22 13.14
CA GLY A 58 -14.83 -6.22 12.49
C GLY A 58 -14.78 -6.18 10.97
N ARG A 59 -15.90 -6.48 10.33
CA ARG A 59 -16.00 -6.59 8.85
C ARG A 59 -15.52 -5.35 8.11
N ALA A 60 -15.73 -4.15 8.66
CA ALA A 60 -15.30 -2.91 8.02
C ALA A 60 -13.76 -2.84 7.88
N PHE A 61 -13.02 -3.25 8.91
CA PHE A 61 -11.56 -3.29 8.88
C PHE A 61 -11.06 -4.35 7.91
N ASP A 62 -11.69 -5.53 7.91
CA ASP A 62 -11.35 -6.60 6.97
C ASP A 62 -11.56 -6.15 5.52
N ILE A 63 -12.63 -5.44 5.22
CA ILE A 63 -12.90 -4.89 3.89
C ILE A 63 -11.81 -3.88 3.49
N ILE A 64 -11.48 -2.93 4.36
CA ILE A 64 -10.44 -1.92 4.09
C ILE A 64 -9.09 -2.59 3.85
N LEU A 65 -8.74 -3.59 4.67
CA LEU A 65 -7.50 -4.34 4.54
C LEU A 65 -7.42 -5.09 3.20
N HIS A 66 -8.49 -5.75 2.78
CA HIS A 66 -8.54 -6.44 1.48
C HIS A 66 -8.53 -5.47 0.31
N LEU A 67 -9.24 -4.33 0.42
CA LEU A 67 -9.19 -3.28 -0.61
C LEU A 67 -7.77 -2.76 -0.77
N HIS A 68 -7.07 -2.50 0.34
CA HIS A 68 -5.68 -2.05 0.29
C HIS A 68 -4.78 -3.10 -0.39
N GLY A 69 -4.88 -4.36 0.02
CA GLY A 69 -4.10 -5.45 -0.58
C GLY A 69 -4.36 -5.62 -2.08
N LEU A 70 -5.58 -5.37 -2.56
CA LEU A 70 -5.88 -5.39 -3.99
C LEU A 70 -5.28 -4.20 -4.76
N LEU A 71 -5.10 -3.05 -4.11
CA LEU A 71 -4.58 -1.86 -4.78
C LEU A 71 -3.09 -1.97 -5.13
N VAL A 72 -2.30 -2.72 -4.36
CA VAL A 72 -0.85 -2.92 -4.64
C VAL A 72 -0.63 -3.63 -5.98
N PRO A 73 -1.16 -4.83 -6.23
CA PRO A 73 -0.99 -5.49 -7.53
C PRO A 73 -1.65 -4.71 -8.67
N ILE A 74 -2.77 -4.02 -8.42
CA ILE A 74 -3.40 -3.15 -9.42
C ILE A 74 -2.45 -2.01 -9.81
N ALA A 75 -1.80 -1.37 -8.86
CA ALA A 75 -0.83 -0.30 -9.13
C ALA A 75 0.34 -0.79 -9.98
N VAL A 76 0.89 -1.96 -9.66
CA VAL A 76 1.96 -2.59 -10.43
C VAL A 76 1.49 -2.93 -11.86
N MET A 77 0.31 -3.51 -12.01
CA MET A 77 -0.25 -3.84 -13.34
C MET A 77 -0.48 -2.59 -14.20
N ILE A 78 -0.96 -1.50 -13.60
CA ILE A 78 -1.15 -0.22 -14.30
C ILE A 78 0.20 0.35 -14.74
N LEU A 79 1.23 0.29 -13.90
CA LEU A 79 2.57 0.74 -14.27
C LEU A 79 3.12 -0.08 -15.45
N LEU A 80 3.01 -1.40 -15.39
CA LEU A 80 3.46 -2.28 -16.47
C LEU A 80 2.71 -2.02 -17.79
N TRP A 81 1.40 -1.77 -17.68
CA TRP A 81 0.57 -1.38 -18.82
C TRP A 81 1.04 -0.05 -19.42
N GLN A 82 1.27 0.97 -18.58
CA GLN A 82 1.76 2.27 -19.04
C GLN A 82 3.13 2.15 -19.72
N ILE A 83 4.04 1.37 -19.15
CA ILE A 83 5.34 1.09 -19.77
C ILE A 83 5.18 0.41 -21.14
N HIS A 84 4.24 -0.53 -21.24
CA HIS A 84 3.97 -1.23 -22.50
C HIS A 84 3.46 -0.27 -23.59
N VAL A 85 2.58 0.66 -23.23
CA VAL A 85 1.93 1.58 -24.20
C VAL A 85 2.82 2.78 -24.54
N THR A 86 3.50 3.37 -23.55
CA THR A 86 4.26 4.63 -23.72
C THR A 86 5.77 4.42 -23.86
N GLY A 87 6.23 3.20 -23.60
CA GLY A 87 7.66 2.89 -23.51
C GLY A 87 8.25 3.29 -22.16
N TRP A 88 9.46 2.77 -21.89
CA TRP A 88 10.20 3.14 -20.69
C TRP A 88 10.75 4.57 -20.80
N ASN A 89 10.50 5.39 -19.81
CA ASN A 89 10.99 6.75 -19.70
C ASN A 89 11.19 7.16 -18.24
N GLN A 90 11.75 8.35 -18.01
CA GLN A 90 12.04 8.86 -16.66
C GLN A 90 10.79 8.96 -15.77
N PHE A 91 9.62 9.23 -16.33
CA PHE A 91 8.39 9.33 -15.54
C PHE A 91 7.85 7.96 -15.15
N MET A 92 8.10 6.92 -15.96
CA MET A 92 7.81 5.54 -15.57
C MET A 92 8.75 5.06 -14.47
N ALA A 93 10.04 5.44 -14.51
CA ALA A 93 10.97 5.19 -13.40
C ALA A 93 10.49 5.88 -12.10
N LEU A 94 10.03 7.13 -12.22
CA LEU A 94 9.48 7.89 -11.09
C LEU A 94 8.19 7.24 -10.55
N GLY A 95 7.32 6.74 -11.42
CA GLY A 95 6.13 5.97 -11.06
C GLY A 95 6.46 4.66 -10.33
N ALA A 96 7.50 3.96 -10.80
CA ALA A 96 7.98 2.73 -10.13
C ALA A 96 8.49 3.03 -8.71
N VAL A 97 9.25 4.12 -8.54
CA VAL A 97 9.70 4.58 -7.22
C VAL A 97 8.51 4.95 -6.33
N SER A 98 7.52 5.68 -6.85
CA SER A 98 6.30 6.04 -6.12
C SER A 98 5.50 4.82 -5.65
N ILE A 99 5.31 3.82 -6.52
CA ILE A 99 4.65 2.56 -6.16
C ILE A 99 5.48 1.81 -5.11
N GLY A 100 6.81 1.80 -5.24
CA GLY A 100 7.72 1.22 -4.26
C GLY A 100 7.58 1.86 -2.87
N PHE A 101 7.54 3.19 -2.80
CA PHE A 101 7.27 3.92 -1.55
C PHE A 101 5.89 3.59 -0.96
N SER A 102 4.84 3.58 -1.79
CA SER A 102 3.49 3.20 -1.35
C SER A 102 3.46 1.78 -0.79
N SER A 103 4.06 0.84 -1.49
CA SER A 103 4.09 -0.56 -1.10
C SER A 103 4.94 -0.80 0.15
N GLY A 104 6.08 -0.11 0.29
CA GLY A 104 6.94 -0.18 1.46
C GLY A 104 6.27 0.42 2.71
N ALA A 105 5.61 1.57 2.57
CA ALA A 105 4.97 2.27 3.68
C ALA A 105 3.70 1.56 4.20
N SER A 106 2.92 0.94 3.33
CA SER A 106 1.61 0.38 3.70
C SER A 106 1.32 -1.00 3.14
N GLY A 107 1.84 -1.35 1.95
CA GLY A 107 1.58 -2.63 1.30
C GLY A 107 2.15 -3.82 2.08
N ILE A 108 3.40 -3.72 2.56
CA ILE A 108 4.04 -4.79 3.36
C ILE A 108 3.30 -5.00 4.67
N VAL A 109 2.85 -3.94 5.35
CA VAL A 109 2.07 -4.02 6.59
C VAL A 109 0.75 -4.74 6.33
N THR A 110 0.05 -4.40 5.23
CA THR A 110 -1.18 -5.06 4.81
C THR A 110 -0.95 -6.54 4.50
N ALA A 111 0.12 -6.85 3.76
CA ALA A 111 0.48 -8.24 3.44
C ALA A 111 0.83 -9.05 4.69
N HIS A 112 1.47 -8.43 5.69
CA HIS A 112 1.73 -9.04 6.99
C HIS A 112 0.43 -9.45 7.68
N GLU A 113 -0.52 -8.52 7.84
CA GLU A 113 -1.81 -8.78 8.48
C GLU A 113 -2.65 -9.84 7.74
N LEU A 114 -2.67 -9.79 6.42
CA LEU A 114 -3.35 -10.79 5.59
C LEU A 114 -2.65 -12.16 5.65
N GLY A 115 -1.33 -12.18 5.80
CA GLY A 115 -0.51 -13.37 5.89
C GLY A 115 -0.77 -14.21 7.14
N HIS A 116 -1.19 -13.58 8.25
CA HIS A 116 -1.60 -14.26 9.48
C HIS A 116 -2.99 -14.93 9.40
N ARG A 117 -3.72 -14.73 8.30
CA ARG A 117 -5.01 -15.38 8.09
C ARG A 117 -4.84 -16.89 7.78
N ARG A 118 -5.96 -17.62 7.85
CA ARG A 118 -5.99 -19.07 7.60
C ARG A 118 -5.22 -19.43 6.31
N PRO A 119 -4.27 -20.39 6.36
CA PRO A 119 -3.56 -20.84 5.17
C PRO A 119 -4.48 -21.24 4.02
N ARG A 120 -4.08 -20.94 2.80
CA ARG A 120 -4.83 -21.19 1.56
C ARG A 120 -6.17 -20.44 1.44
N SER A 121 -6.46 -19.48 2.34
CA SER A 121 -7.59 -18.56 2.18
C SER A 121 -7.27 -17.50 1.11
N PHE A 122 -8.30 -16.78 0.65
CA PHE A 122 -8.12 -15.64 -0.26
C PHE A 122 -7.15 -14.60 0.31
N SER A 123 -7.30 -14.24 1.59
CA SER A 123 -6.41 -13.29 2.28
C SER A 123 -4.95 -13.73 2.24
N TRP A 124 -4.70 -15.01 2.47
CA TRP A 124 -3.36 -15.58 2.48
C TRP A 124 -2.70 -15.57 1.07
N TRP A 125 -3.48 -15.82 0.01
CA TRP A 125 -2.99 -15.69 -1.35
C TRP A 125 -2.76 -14.25 -1.75
N LEU A 126 -3.65 -13.34 -1.34
CA LEU A 126 -3.51 -11.90 -1.59
C LEU A 126 -2.23 -11.36 -0.93
N ALA A 127 -1.95 -11.74 0.32
CA ALA A 127 -0.71 -11.37 1.00
C ALA A 127 0.54 -11.78 0.20
N ARG A 128 0.54 -12.99 -0.36
CA ARG A 128 1.66 -13.46 -1.19
C ARG A 128 1.78 -12.71 -2.50
N LEU A 129 0.67 -12.38 -3.11
CA LEU A 129 0.67 -11.56 -4.32
C LEU A 129 1.26 -10.17 -4.04
N ASP A 130 0.88 -9.55 -2.92
CA ASP A 130 1.43 -8.26 -2.50
C ASP A 130 2.94 -8.34 -2.29
N LEU A 131 3.41 -9.35 -1.54
CA LEU A 131 4.83 -9.58 -1.29
C LEU A 131 5.60 -9.91 -2.57
N LEU A 132 4.97 -10.61 -3.53
CA LEU A 132 5.56 -10.85 -4.84
C LEU A 132 5.75 -9.54 -5.60
N CYS A 133 4.76 -8.66 -5.60
CA CYS A 133 4.81 -7.36 -6.28
C CYS A 133 5.95 -6.46 -5.75
N VAL A 134 6.34 -6.63 -4.49
CA VAL A 134 7.46 -5.89 -3.88
C VAL A 134 8.75 -6.71 -3.78
N MET A 135 8.83 -7.87 -4.44
CA MET A 135 9.98 -8.77 -4.44
C MET A 135 10.40 -9.25 -3.03
N TYR A 136 9.47 -9.35 -2.09
CA TYR A 136 9.71 -9.66 -0.68
C TYR A 136 9.02 -10.94 -0.21
N LEU A 137 8.85 -11.94 -1.09
CA LEU A 137 8.17 -13.20 -0.81
C LEU A 137 8.79 -14.00 0.35
N HIS A 138 10.11 -13.89 0.55
CA HIS A 138 10.83 -14.60 1.61
C HIS A 138 10.39 -14.18 3.01
N PHE A 139 9.83 -12.98 3.17
CA PHE A 139 9.30 -12.49 4.43
C PHE A 139 8.33 -13.47 5.11
N THR A 140 7.45 -14.13 4.35
CA THR A 140 6.50 -15.10 4.92
C THR A 140 7.17 -16.33 5.49
N VAL A 141 8.31 -16.75 4.94
CA VAL A 141 9.07 -17.90 5.43
C VAL A 141 9.79 -17.52 6.72
N GLU A 142 10.52 -16.43 6.70
CA GLU A 142 11.30 -15.97 7.85
C GLU A 142 10.39 -15.59 9.02
N HIS A 143 9.31 -14.87 8.77
CA HIS A 143 8.40 -14.40 9.81
C HIS A 143 7.64 -15.53 10.48
N ASN A 144 7.16 -16.53 9.71
CA ASN A 144 6.41 -17.66 10.27
C ASN A 144 7.30 -18.72 10.96
N HIS A 145 8.62 -18.68 10.73
CA HIS A 145 9.55 -19.60 11.41
C HIS A 145 10.17 -18.99 12.68
N THR A 146 10.10 -17.67 12.85
CA THR A 146 10.67 -16.96 14.00
C THR A 146 9.65 -16.65 15.10
N HIS A 147 8.38 -16.86 14.86
CA HIS A 147 7.27 -16.75 15.80
C HIS A 147 6.53 -18.08 15.91
#